data_f2d3d80c503da25cfff2ef24e5ff0a54
#
_entry.id   f2d3d80c503da25cfff2ef24e5ff0a54
#
_cell.length_a   1.000
_cell.length_b   1.000
_cell.length_c   1.000
_cell.angle_alpha   90.00
_cell.angle_beta   90.00
_cell.angle_gamma   90.00
#
_symmetry.space_group_name_H-M   'P 1'
#
loop_
_entity.id
_entity.type
_entity.pdbx_description
1 polymer ?
#
loop_
_entity_poly.entity_id
_entity_poly.type
_entity_poly.pdbx_seq_one_letter_code
_entity_poly.pdbx_strand_id
1 'polypeptide(L)'
;MKVKLIKTINDLKQRESVAQMFNGYKSKAECLRAIRKAGFNFTSAFGKPESNPKVAKNMKLDVLTIPHNLSPAKESGFEVCAQRSVGCTIACLHTAGNPVYLPAKLNARIQRTLAFFKCREAYLALMAFELQAHLIKANKLGMLPAARLNTTSDIEWQAMRLNCGRNLFELFPSIQYYDYSKIIKRAIKWASNKLPANYHITFSKNESNDEHVKQALSVGCNVAICF
;
A
#
# COMPACT_ATOMS: atom_id res chain seq x y z
N MET A 1 -24.60 5.63 8.82
CA MET A 1 -24.84 4.17 8.79
C MET A 1 -23.69 3.50 9.54
N LYS A 2 -23.90 3.01 10.79
CA LYS A 2 -22.86 2.34 11.58
C LYS A 2 -22.51 1.02 10.90
N VAL A 3 -21.31 0.91 10.35
CA VAL A 3 -20.77 -0.35 9.86
C VAL A 3 -20.64 -1.27 11.07
N LYS A 4 -21.46 -2.34 11.13
CA LYS A 4 -21.35 -3.39 12.15
C LYS A 4 -19.97 -4.01 12.04
N LEU A 5 -19.07 -3.71 12.96
CA LEU A 5 -17.76 -4.33 13.05
C LEU A 5 -17.97 -5.84 13.15
N ILE A 6 -17.38 -6.61 12.23
CA ILE A 6 -17.33 -8.07 12.30
C ILE A 6 -16.46 -8.42 13.50
N LYS A 7 -17.10 -8.69 14.65
CA LYS A 7 -16.41 -8.90 15.94
C LYS A 7 -15.69 -10.23 16.05
N THR A 8 -16.03 -11.24 15.24
CA THR A 8 -15.34 -12.56 15.21
C THR A 8 -15.61 -13.26 13.89
N ILE A 9 -14.54 -13.70 13.21
CA ILE A 9 -14.64 -14.53 11.98
C ILE A 9 -14.81 -16.02 12.40
N ASN A 10 -15.71 -16.32 13.32
CA ASN A 10 -15.95 -17.69 13.75
C ASN A 10 -17.23 -18.32 13.19
N ASP A 11 -18.08 -17.55 12.54
CA ASP A 11 -19.27 -18.05 11.87
C ASP A 11 -18.92 -18.49 10.44
N LEU A 12 -19.32 -19.71 10.05
CA LEU A 12 -19.09 -20.26 8.70
C LEU A 12 -19.69 -19.36 7.61
N LYS A 13 -20.88 -18.78 7.84
CA LYS A 13 -21.52 -17.84 6.90
C LYS A 13 -20.71 -16.55 6.73
N GLN A 14 -20.08 -16.05 7.80
CA GLN A 14 -19.18 -14.89 7.70
C GLN A 14 -17.92 -15.23 6.94
N ARG A 15 -17.36 -16.42 7.08
CA ARG A 15 -16.18 -16.88 6.32
C ARG A 15 -16.47 -17.02 4.84
N GLU A 16 -17.64 -17.48 4.45
CA GLU A 16 -18.07 -17.57 3.04
C GLU A 16 -18.27 -16.19 2.44
N SER A 17 -18.92 -15.27 3.16
CA SER A 17 -19.06 -13.88 2.72
C SER A 17 -17.71 -13.17 2.55
N VAL A 18 -16.77 -13.39 3.48
CA VAL A 18 -15.40 -12.87 3.39
C VAL A 18 -14.67 -13.49 2.20
N ALA A 19 -14.82 -14.79 1.95
CA ALA A 19 -14.21 -15.46 0.81
C ALA A 19 -14.69 -14.87 -0.52
N GLN A 20 -16.00 -14.60 -0.67
CA GLN A 20 -16.56 -13.94 -1.85
C GLN A 20 -15.94 -12.55 -2.09
N MET A 21 -15.68 -11.80 -1.03
CA MET A 21 -15.04 -10.48 -1.12
C MET A 21 -13.55 -10.54 -1.40
N PHE A 22 -12.85 -11.57 -0.87
CA PHE A 22 -11.39 -11.68 -0.87
C PHE A 22 -10.88 -12.81 -1.77
N ASN A 23 -11.31 -12.82 -3.05
CA ASN A 23 -10.84 -13.72 -4.10
C ASN A 23 -10.94 -15.22 -3.75
N GLY A 24 -11.96 -15.63 -3.00
CA GLY A 24 -12.17 -17.01 -2.58
C GLY A 24 -11.40 -17.44 -1.34
N TYR A 25 -10.48 -16.61 -0.83
CA TYR A 25 -9.71 -16.94 0.39
C TYR A 25 -10.50 -16.65 1.66
N LYS A 26 -10.46 -17.60 2.61
CA LYS A 26 -11.18 -17.53 3.90
C LYS A 26 -10.33 -16.98 5.04
N SER A 27 -9.01 -16.86 4.83
CA SER A 27 -8.08 -16.40 5.87
C SER A 27 -6.74 -15.91 5.30
N LYS A 28 -6.04 -15.08 6.08
CA LYS A 28 -4.65 -14.72 5.83
C LYS A 28 -3.74 -15.96 5.64
N ALA A 29 -3.97 -17.00 6.42
CA ALA A 29 -3.17 -18.23 6.38
C ALA A 29 -3.33 -18.97 5.04
N GLU A 30 -4.53 -18.95 4.45
CA GLU A 30 -4.77 -19.54 3.12
C GLU A 30 -4.06 -18.74 2.02
N CYS A 31 -4.11 -17.42 2.05
CA CYS A 31 -3.38 -16.57 1.11
C CYS A 31 -1.87 -16.87 1.16
N LEU A 32 -1.30 -16.90 2.37
CA LEU A 32 0.13 -17.19 2.56
C LEU A 32 0.50 -18.61 2.11
N ARG A 33 -0.39 -19.59 2.28
CA ARG A 33 -0.19 -20.96 1.81
C ARG A 33 -0.16 -21.03 0.30
N ALA A 34 -1.10 -20.36 -0.38
CA ALA A 34 -1.11 -20.27 -1.84
C ALA A 34 0.15 -19.58 -2.40
N ILE A 35 0.57 -18.48 -1.78
CA ILE A 35 1.78 -17.74 -2.14
C ILE A 35 3.04 -18.61 -1.95
N ARG A 36 3.14 -19.36 -0.84
CA ARG A 36 4.27 -20.29 -0.60
C ARG A 36 4.29 -21.44 -1.58
N LYS A 37 3.11 -22.00 -1.95
CA LYS A 37 3.01 -23.05 -2.97
C LYS A 37 3.52 -22.57 -4.33
N ALA A 38 3.40 -21.27 -4.62
CA ALA A 38 3.95 -20.64 -5.81
C ALA A 38 5.45 -20.27 -5.72
N GLY A 39 6.13 -20.64 -4.61
CA GLY A 39 7.57 -20.46 -4.40
C GLY A 39 7.98 -19.16 -3.71
N PHE A 40 7.04 -18.37 -3.17
CA PHE A 40 7.36 -17.10 -2.50
C PHE A 40 7.19 -17.21 -1.00
N ASN A 41 8.19 -16.75 -0.23
CA ASN A 41 8.20 -16.90 1.22
C ASN A 41 8.33 -15.55 1.96
N PHE A 42 7.26 -15.15 2.61
CA PHE A 42 7.19 -14.04 3.55
C PHE A 42 5.97 -14.20 4.47
N THR A 43 5.86 -13.41 5.53
CA THR A 43 4.84 -13.57 6.57
C THR A 43 3.74 -12.51 6.52
N SER A 44 3.96 -11.41 5.78
CA SER A 44 3.06 -10.26 5.73
C SER A 44 3.32 -9.43 4.47
N ALA A 45 2.26 -8.93 3.84
CA ALA A 45 2.37 -7.96 2.75
C ALA A 45 2.83 -6.59 3.29
N PHE A 46 2.31 -6.20 4.45
CA PHE A 46 2.63 -4.93 5.09
C PHE A 46 3.78 -5.02 6.10
N GLY A 47 4.44 -3.90 6.34
CA GLY A 47 5.36 -3.71 7.45
C GLY A 47 4.61 -3.37 8.74
N LYS A 48 5.30 -3.49 9.88
CA LYS A 48 4.75 -3.01 11.16
C LYS A 48 4.87 -1.48 11.23
N PRO A 49 3.85 -0.76 11.72
CA PRO A 49 3.91 0.69 11.90
C PRO A 49 5.16 1.15 12.68
N GLU A 50 5.47 0.45 13.76
CA GLU A 50 6.55 0.77 14.69
C GLU A 50 7.95 0.57 14.06
N SER A 51 8.06 -0.32 13.08
CA SER A 51 9.35 -0.67 12.46
C SER A 51 9.79 0.26 11.33
N ASN A 52 8.96 1.23 10.95
CA ASN A 52 9.28 2.22 9.93
C ASN A 52 9.30 3.63 10.56
N PRO A 53 10.50 4.23 10.78
CA PRO A 53 10.61 5.52 11.46
C PRO A 53 9.78 6.65 10.84
N LYS A 54 9.51 6.59 9.53
CA LYS A 54 8.74 7.62 8.83
C LYS A 54 7.26 7.58 9.16
N VAL A 55 6.68 6.39 9.33
CA VAL A 55 5.26 6.24 9.68
C VAL A 55 5.04 6.13 11.18
N ALA A 56 6.06 5.68 11.94
CA ALA A 56 5.99 5.63 13.40
C ALA A 56 5.75 7.01 14.05
N LYS A 57 6.24 8.09 13.41
CA LYS A 57 5.99 9.46 13.86
C LYS A 57 4.51 9.82 13.92
N ASN A 58 3.69 9.23 13.04
CA ASN A 58 2.26 9.50 12.99
C ASN A 58 1.53 9.03 14.26
N MET A 59 2.08 8.05 14.98
CA MET A 59 1.51 7.58 16.26
C MET A 59 1.48 8.68 17.33
N LYS A 60 2.37 9.68 17.24
CA LYS A 60 2.35 10.87 18.12
C LYS A 60 1.16 11.80 17.83
N LEU A 61 0.48 11.61 16.70
CA LEU A 61 -0.69 12.36 16.24
C LEU A 61 -1.94 11.46 16.25
N ASP A 62 -1.93 10.38 17.04
CA ASP A 62 -3.01 9.39 17.13
C ASP A 62 -3.39 8.76 15.79
N VAL A 63 -2.43 8.68 14.85
CA VAL A 63 -2.61 8.04 13.55
C VAL A 63 -1.76 6.77 13.46
N LEU A 64 -2.42 5.63 13.36
CA LEU A 64 -1.76 4.34 13.13
C LEU A 64 -1.63 4.09 11.63
N THR A 65 -0.41 4.20 11.09
CA THR A 65 -0.16 4.01 9.65
C THR A 65 0.49 2.67 9.37
N ILE A 66 -0.10 1.86 8.49
CA ILE A 66 0.48 0.60 8.02
C ILE A 66 1.22 0.84 6.69
N PRO A 67 2.56 0.58 6.59
CA PRO A 67 3.33 0.79 5.37
C PRO A 67 3.39 -0.48 4.52
N HIS A 68 3.23 -0.33 3.20
CA HIS A 68 3.47 -1.40 2.24
C HIS A 68 4.76 -1.13 1.46
N ASN A 69 5.66 -2.11 1.44
CA ASN A 69 6.98 -1.98 0.83
C ASN A 69 7.23 -3.09 -0.19
N LEU A 70 7.27 -2.72 -1.46
CA LEU A 70 7.81 -3.56 -2.54
C LEU A 70 9.31 -3.30 -2.73
N SER A 71 9.97 -4.16 -3.49
CA SER A 71 11.33 -3.90 -3.98
C SER A 71 11.29 -2.75 -4.97
N PRO A 72 12.14 -1.71 -4.80
CA PRO A 72 12.07 -0.52 -5.63
C PRO A 72 12.55 -0.76 -7.06
N ALA A 73 12.15 0.11 -7.96
CA ALA A 73 12.59 0.10 -9.35
C ALA A 73 12.42 -1.29 -10.01
N LYS A 74 13.48 -1.84 -10.62
CA LYS A 74 13.51 -3.15 -11.26
C LYS A 74 14.28 -4.22 -10.48
N GLU A 75 14.61 -4.00 -9.22
CA GLU A 75 15.40 -4.96 -8.43
C GLU A 75 14.82 -6.37 -8.36
N SER A 76 13.50 -6.50 -8.42
CA SER A 76 12.81 -7.80 -8.47
C SER A 76 12.65 -8.38 -9.89
N GLY A 77 13.12 -7.68 -10.92
CA GLY A 77 12.83 -7.96 -12.32
C GLY A 77 11.56 -7.29 -12.85
N PHE A 78 10.70 -6.73 -11.96
CA PHE A 78 9.50 -5.99 -12.34
C PHE A 78 9.64 -4.51 -12.00
N GLU A 79 9.22 -3.63 -12.93
CA GLU A 79 9.20 -2.19 -12.69
C GLU A 79 8.01 -1.79 -11.81
N VAL A 80 8.30 -1.18 -10.66
CA VAL A 80 7.28 -0.71 -9.71
C VAL A 80 7.25 0.82 -9.57
N CYS A 81 8.15 1.54 -10.26
CA CYS A 81 8.31 3.00 -10.20
C CYS A 81 8.56 3.56 -11.60
N ALA A 82 7.59 3.41 -12.52
CA ALA A 82 7.76 3.70 -13.95
C ALA A 82 8.22 5.14 -14.28
N GLN A 83 7.94 6.13 -13.41
CA GLN A 83 8.32 7.54 -13.59
C GLN A 83 9.49 7.96 -12.68
N ARG A 84 10.30 7.00 -12.20
CA ARG A 84 11.51 7.33 -11.44
C ARG A 84 12.58 7.94 -12.33
N SER A 85 13.29 8.93 -11.80
CA SER A 85 14.51 9.47 -12.41
C SER A 85 15.75 8.72 -11.94
N VAL A 86 16.90 9.06 -12.49
CA VAL A 86 18.20 8.52 -12.05
C VAL A 86 18.46 8.91 -10.61
N GLY A 87 18.32 10.19 -10.25
CA GLY A 87 18.50 10.66 -8.87
C GLY A 87 17.52 10.02 -7.90
N CYS A 88 16.25 9.82 -8.30
CA CYS A 88 15.28 9.10 -7.48
C CYS A 88 15.71 7.65 -7.23
N THR A 89 16.35 7.00 -8.19
CA THR A 89 16.84 5.62 -8.03
C THR A 89 18.02 5.56 -7.07
N ILE A 90 18.99 6.48 -7.19
CA ILE A 90 20.18 6.56 -6.35
C ILE A 90 19.81 6.92 -4.89
N ALA A 91 18.95 7.93 -4.72
CA ALA A 91 18.51 8.42 -3.41
C ALA A 91 17.24 7.73 -2.90
N CYS A 92 16.95 6.50 -3.36
CA CYS A 92 15.72 5.82 -3.01
C CYS A 92 15.58 5.65 -1.50
N LEU A 93 14.36 5.90 -0.98
CA LEU A 93 14.00 5.65 0.42
C LEU A 93 14.27 4.22 0.90
N HIS A 94 14.46 3.30 -0.03
CA HIS A 94 14.87 1.93 0.22
C HIS A 94 16.24 1.86 0.94
N THR A 95 17.18 2.73 0.56
CA THR A 95 18.51 2.82 1.16
C THR A 95 18.59 3.87 2.27
N ALA A 96 17.73 4.91 2.21
CA ALA A 96 17.74 6.00 3.18
C ALA A 96 17.25 5.56 4.57
N GLY A 97 18.12 5.56 5.55
CA GLY A 97 17.82 5.24 6.96
C GLY A 97 17.52 3.76 7.23
N ASN A 98 17.71 2.88 6.24
CA ASN A 98 17.80 1.45 6.43
C ASN A 98 19.23 1.00 6.18
N PRO A 99 19.77 0.15 7.05
CA PRO A 99 21.06 -0.43 6.75
C PRO A 99 20.97 -1.21 5.43
N VAL A 100 21.74 -0.78 4.44
CA VAL A 100 21.90 -1.46 3.14
C VAL A 100 22.35 -2.92 3.34
N TYR A 101 22.92 -3.20 4.50
CA TYR A 101 23.43 -4.50 4.93
C TYR A 101 22.38 -5.43 5.58
N LEU A 102 21.06 -5.19 5.43
CA LEU A 102 20.06 -6.15 5.87
C LEU A 102 19.47 -6.95 4.69
N PRO A 103 20.18 -8.00 4.20
CA PRO A 103 19.78 -8.78 3.03
C PRO A 103 18.38 -9.38 3.19
N ALA A 104 18.01 -9.75 4.43
CA ALA A 104 16.71 -10.30 4.74
C ALA A 104 15.55 -9.33 4.44
N LYS A 105 15.74 -8.02 4.67
CA LYS A 105 14.73 -7.01 4.34
C LYS A 105 14.56 -6.83 2.83
N LEU A 106 15.69 -6.81 2.11
CA LEU A 106 15.67 -6.72 0.65
C LEU A 106 14.99 -7.95 0.05
N ASN A 107 15.40 -9.15 0.47
CA ASN A 107 14.81 -10.39 0.01
C ASN A 107 13.29 -10.43 0.27
N ALA A 108 12.84 -10.04 1.46
CA ALA A 108 11.42 -10.00 1.77
C ALA A 108 10.64 -9.03 0.87
N ARG A 109 11.24 -7.91 0.45
CA ARG A 109 10.63 -6.98 -0.52
C ARG A 109 10.58 -7.58 -1.91
N ILE A 110 11.66 -8.22 -2.37
CA ILE A 110 11.71 -8.95 -3.65
C ILE A 110 10.64 -10.03 -3.67
N GLN A 111 10.54 -10.85 -2.64
CA GLN A 111 9.54 -11.91 -2.53
C GLN A 111 8.10 -11.37 -2.59
N ARG A 112 7.81 -10.25 -1.91
CA ARG A 112 6.50 -9.58 -1.99
C ARG A 112 6.21 -9.07 -3.40
N THR A 113 7.20 -8.45 -4.05
CA THR A 113 7.02 -7.93 -5.41
C THR A 113 6.77 -9.06 -6.40
N LEU A 114 7.53 -10.13 -6.33
CA LEU A 114 7.32 -11.32 -7.17
C LEU A 114 5.93 -11.93 -6.93
N ALA A 115 5.51 -12.08 -5.67
CA ALA A 115 4.19 -12.58 -5.34
C ALA A 115 3.07 -11.65 -5.85
N PHE A 116 3.24 -10.34 -5.74
CA PHE A 116 2.30 -9.37 -6.28
C PHE A 116 2.10 -9.52 -7.80
N PHE A 117 3.17 -9.73 -8.56
CA PHE A 117 3.05 -9.89 -10.01
C PHE A 117 2.60 -11.28 -10.44
N LYS A 118 3.02 -12.34 -9.74
CA LYS A 118 2.81 -13.73 -10.15
C LYS A 118 1.64 -14.44 -9.43
N CYS A 119 1.21 -13.94 -8.27
CA CYS A 119 0.14 -14.49 -7.44
C CYS A 119 -0.84 -13.40 -7.00
N ARG A 120 -1.23 -12.52 -7.93
CA ARG A 120 -1.96 -11.26 -7.66
C ARG A 120 -3.22 -11.45 -6.83
N GLU A 121 -4.04 -12.44 -7.14
CA GLU A 121 -5.30 -12.70 -6.43
C GLU A 121 -5.06 -13.02 -4.95
N ALA A 122 -4.15 -13.95 -4.66
CA ALA A 122 -3.78 -14.29 -3.29
C ALA A 122 -3.10 -13.11 -2.57
N TYR A 123 -2.31 -12.32 -3.29
CA TYR A 123 -1.63 -11.15 -2.72
C TYR A 123 -2.61 -10.04 -2.36
N LEU A 124 -3.56 -9.69 -3.23
CA LEU A 124 -4.60 -8.69 -2.94
C LEU A 124 -5.51 -9.14 -1.80
N ALA A 125 -5.89 -10.42 -1.75
CA ALA A 125 -6.64 -10.97 -0.63
C ALA A 125 -5.85 -10.90 0.68
N LEU A 126 -4.55 -11.21 0.65
CA LEU A 126 -3.66 -11.06 1.81
C LEU A 126 -3.64 -9.61 2.31
N MET A 127 -3.50 -8.64 1.40
CA MET A 127 -3.56 -7.22 1.75
C MET A 127 -4.90 -6.85 2.40
N ALA A 128 -6.02 -7.36 1.87
CA ALA A 128 -7.34 -7.10 2.42
C ALA A 128 -7.48 -7.64 3.85
N PHE A 129 -7.05 -8.88 4.13
CA PHE A 129 -7.04 -9.44 5.49
C PHE A 129 -6.17 -8.62 6.45
N GLU A 130 -5.01 -8.15 5.99
CA GLU A 130 -4.11 -7.35 6.83
C GLU A 130 -4.65 -5.94 7.08
N LEU A 131 -5.30 -5.31 6.11
CA LEU A 131 -5.98 -4.01 6.30
C LEU A 131 -7.17 -4.13 7.25
N GLN A 132 -7.94 -5.22 7.17
CA GLN A 132 -9.02 -5.50 8.13
C GLN A 132 -8.47 -5.63 9.56
N ALA A 133 -7.39 -6.40 9.74
CA ALA A 133 -6.74 -6.55 11.05
C ALA A 133 -6.16 -5.21 11.56
N HIS A 134 -5.60 -4.40 10.66
CA HIS A 134 -5.09 -3.07 10.97
C HIS A 134 -6.20 -2.12 11.44
N LEU A 135 -7.34 -2.09 10.75
CA LEU A 135 -8.52 -1.30 11.14
C LEU A 135 -9.00 -1.69 12.54
N ILE A 136 -9.09 -2.99 12.82
CA ILE A 136 -9.48 -3.49 14.15
C ILE A 136 -8.47 -3.05 15.22
N LYS A 137 -7.16 -3.14 14.92
CA LYS A 137 -6.09 -2.70 15.84
C LYS A 137 -6.18 -1.21 16.11
N ALA A 138 -6.32 -0.38 15.08
CA ALA A 138 -6.41 1.07 15.22
C ALA A 138 -7.61 1.46 16.09
N ASN A 139 -8.78 0.89 15.82
CA ASN A 139 -10.00 1.14 16.62
C ASN A 139 -9.84 0.74 18.09
N LYS A 140 -9.15 -0.38 18.38
CA LYS A 140 -8.87 -0.81 19.76
C LYS A 140 -7.95 0.16 20.51
N LEU A 141 -7.05 0.81 19.78
CA LEU A 141 -6.11 1.79 20.33
C LEU A 141 -6.68 3.21 20.37
N GLY A 142 -7.88 3.44 19.87
CA GLY A 142 -8.47 4.78 19.74
C GLY A 142 -7.76 5.66 18.70
N MET A 143 -7.00 5.05 17.77
CA MET A 143 -6.21 5.78 16.78
C MET A 143 -6.91 5.79 15.41
N LEU A 144 -6.63 6.81 14.60
CA LEU A 144 -7.10 6.90 13.23
C LEU A 144 -6.32 5.91 12.35
N PRO A 145 -7.01 5.01 11.61
CA PRO A 145 -6.35 4.07 10.73
C PRO A 145 -5.88 4.74 9.45
N ALA A 146 -4.61 4.59 9.11
CA ALA A 146 -4.05 5.04 7.85
C ALA A 146 -3.22 3.94 7.17
N ALA A 147 -3.09 4.03 5.83
CA ALA A 147 -2.27 3.11 5.06
C ALA A 147 -1.49 3.85 3.98
N ARG A 148 -0.21 3.49 3.82
CA ARG A 148 0.64 3.96 2.74
C ARG A 148 1.02 2.79 1.85
N LEU A 149 0.39 2.71 0.66
CA LEU A 149 0.55 1.56 -0.24
C LEU A 149 1.79 1.65 -1.12
N ASN A 150 2.27 2.87 -1.38
CA ASN A 150 3.46 3.14 -2.20
C ASN A 150 4.60 3.75 -1.36
N THR A 151 5.14 3.01 -0.40
CA THR A 151 6.31 3.48 0.37
C THR A 151 7.58 3.48 -0.49
N THR A 152 7.77 2.45 -1.33
CA THR A 152 8.93 2.24 -2.21
C THR A 152 8.51 1.86 -3.63
N SER A 153 7.31 2.23 -4.05
CA SER A 153 6.72 1.95 -5.37
C SER A 153 5.86 3.13 -5.82
N ASP A 154 5.34 3.07 -7.04
CA ASP A 154 4.34 4.02 -7.57
C ASP A 154 3.29 3.26 -8.42
N ILE A 155 2.65 2.27 -7.78
CA ILE A 155 1.62 1.40 -8.35
C ILE A 155 0.25 2.06 -8.26
N GLU A 156 -0.57 1.92 -9.29
CA GLU A 156 -1.97 2.38 -9.30
C GLU A 156 -2.89 1.37 -8.58
N TRP A 157 -2.78 1.28 -7.25
CA TRP A 157 -3.55 0.33 -6.42
C TRP A 157 -5.07 0.51 -6.55
N GLN A 158 -5.55 1.72 -6.82
CA GLN A 158 -6.97 2.01 -7.02
C GLN A 158 -7.54 1.39 -8.30
N ALA A 159 -6.70 1.00 -9.25
CA ALA A 159 -7.11 0.29 -10.45
C ALA A 159 -7.24 -1.22 -10.25
N MET A 160 -6.73 -1.75 -9.13
CA MET A 160 -6.71 -3.19 -8.85
C MET A 160 -7.96 -3.61 -8.08
N ARG A 161 -8.72 -4.52 -8.66
CA ARG A 161 -9.98 -5.00 -8.07
C ARG A 161 -9.85 -6.45 -7.63
N LEU A 162 -10.52 -6.77 -6.53
CA LEU A 162 -10.78 -8.14 -6.12
C LEU A 162 -11.98 -8.69 -6.90
N ASN A 163 -12.25 -10.00 -6.81
CA ASN A 163 -13.33 -10.67 -7.54
C ASN A 163 -14.73 -10.11 -7.22
N CYS A 164 -14.89 -9.45 -6.08
CA CYS A 164 -16.13 -8.73 -5.75
C CYS A 164 -16.30 -7.40 -6.53
N GLY A 165 -15.41 -7.07 -7.47
CA GLY A 165 -15.43 -5.85 -8.26
C GLY A 165 -14.93 -4.60 -7.53
N ARG A 166 -14.56 -4.69 -6.24
CA ARG A 166 -14.08 -3.57 -5.42
C ARG A 166 -12.57 -3.56 -5.30
N ASN A 167 -11.99 -2.36 -5.19
CA ASN A 167 -10.60 -2.18 -4.80
C ASN A 167 -10.44 -2.06 -3.27
N LEU A 168 -9.20 -2.01 -2.78
CA LEU A 168 -8.92 -1.94 -1.33
C LEU A 168 -9.45 -0.66 -0.67
N PHE A 169 -9.52 0.46 -1.39
CA PHE A 169 -10.02 1.73 -0.87
C PHE A 169 -11.53 1.68 -0.66
N GLU A 170 -12.25 1.07 -1.59
CA GLU A 170 -13.71 0.86 -1.54
C GLU A 170 -14.11 -0.18 -0.49
N LEU A 171 -13.25 -1.18 -0.21
CA LEU A 171 -13.50 -2.19 0.83
C LEU A 171 -13.28 -1.64 2.23
N PHE A 172 -12.34 -0.71 2.40
CA PHE A 172 -11.98 -0.13 3.70
C PHE A 172 -12.11 1.39 3.69
N PRO A 173 -13.33 1.95 3.55
CA PRO A 173 -13.54 3.39 3.43
C PRO A 173 -13.16 4.18 4.70
N SER A 174 -13.07 3.50 5.85
CA SER A 174 -12.65 4.12 7.12
C SER A 174 -11.12 4.23 7.27
N ILE A 175 -10.34 3.65 6.35
CA ILE A 175 -8.89 3.80 6.34
C ILE A 175 -8.54 4.99 5.44
N GLN A 176 -7.73 5.93 5.96
CA GLN A 176 -7.16 7.00 5.17
C GLN A 176 -5.92 6.49 4.41
N TYR A 177 -5.97 6.52 3.10
CA TYR A 177 -4.81 6.19 2.27
C TYR A 177 -4.11 7.46 1.81
N TYR A 178 -2.78 7.41 1.74
CA TYR A 178 -1.98 8.50 1.19
C TYR A 178 -0.70 7.99 0.56
N ASP A 179 -0.32 8.58 -0.56
CA ASP A 179 0.91 8.23 -1.28
C ASP A 179 1.57 9.45 -1.91
N TYR A 180 2.85 9.28 -2.23
CA TYR A 180 3.60 10.19 -3.08
C TYR A 180 3.72 9.57 -4.47
N SER A 181 3.43 10.34 -5.51
CA SER A 181 3.49 9.86 -6.89
C SER A 181 4.27 10.81 -7.79
N LYS A 182 5.01 10.26 -8.73
CA LYS A 182 5.66 11.01 -9.82
C LYS A 182 4.82 10.98 -11.11
N ILE A 183 3.67 10.34 -11.08
CA ILE A 183 2.75 10.23 -12.22
C ILE A 183 1.78 11.41 -12.17
N ILE A 184 2.02 12.43 -13.00
CA ILE A 184 1.19 13.64 -13.02
C ILE A 184 -0.30 13.35 -13.27
N LYS A 185 -0.62 12.36 -14.07
CA LYS A 185 -2.01 11.95 -14.31
C LYS A 185 -2.75 11.52 -13.04
N ARG A 186 -2.04 10.99 -12.03
CA ARG A 186 -2.64 10.63 -10.72
C ARG A 186 -2.95 11.87 -9.89
N ALA A 187 -2.05 12.86 -9.89
CA ALA A 187 -2.29 14.14 -9.23
C ALA A 187 -3.51 14.86 -9.81
N ILE A 188 -3.63 14.89 -11.14
CA ILE A 188 -4.79 15.48 -11.83
C ILE A 188 -6.08 14.70 -11.52
N LYS A 189 -6.04 13.35 -11.54
CA LYS A 189 -7.19 12.52 -11.17
C LYS A 189 -7.64 12.80 -9.73
N TRP A 190 -6.69 12.96 -8.80
CA TRP A 190 -6.98 13.29 -7.42
C TRP A 190 -7.65 14.66 -7.29
N ALA A 191 -7.05 15.71 -7.87
CA ALA A 191 -7.57 17.06 -7.85
C ALA A 191 -8.95 17.18 -8.51
N SER A 192 -9.26 16.32 -9.49
CA SER A 192 -10.56 16.25 -10.17
C SER A 192 -11.57 15.32 -9.48
N ASN A 193 -11.32 14.89 -8.25
CA ASN A 193 -12.17 13.94 -7.48
C ASN A 193 -12.47 12.62 -8.22
N LYS A 194 -11.54 12.16 -9.08
CA LYS A 194 -11.66 10.90 -9.83
C LYS A 194 -10.97 9.72 -9.14
N LEU A 195 -10.43 9.93 -7.95
CA LEU A 195 -9.91 8.89 -7.07
C LEU A 195 -10.86 8.67 -5.89
N PRO A 196 -10.74 7.53 -5.16
CA PRO A 196 -11.52 7.30 -3.95
C PRO A 196 -11.36 8.45 -2.94
N ALA A 197 -12.44 8.86 -2.29
CA ALA A 197 -12.46 10.01 -1.37
C ALA A 197 -11.50 9.86 -0.17
N ASN A 198 -11.21 8.61 0.22
CA ASN A 198 -10.26 8.26 1.29
C ASN A 198 -8.82 8.08 0.79
N TYR A 199 -8.49 8.57 -0.42
CA TYR A 199 -7.15 8.48 -0.99
C TYR A 199 -6.58 9.85 -1.31
N HIS A 200 -5.48 10.22 -0.66
CA HIS A 200 -4.75 11.46 -0.89
C HIS A 200 -3.47 11.20 -1.69
N ILE A 201 -3.22 12.04 -2.71
CA ILE A 201 -2.00 12.03 -3.50
C ILE A 201 -1.24 13.34 -3.29
N THR A 202 0.05 13.21 -3.00
CA THR A 202 1.01 14.31 -3.07
C THR A 202 1.94 14.07 -4.27
N PHE A 203 2.04 15.04 -5.17
CA PHE A 203 2.97 14.94 -6.30
C PHE A 203 4.42 15.05 -5.80
N SER A 204 5.30 14.20 -6.29
CA SER A 204 6.70 14.17 -5.84
C SER A 204 7.62 14.76 -6.91
N LYS A 205 8.27 15.89 -6.59
CA LYS A 205 9.30 16.50 -7.44
C LYS A 205 10.53 15.58 -7.55
N ASN A 206 11.15 15.60 -8.72
CA ASN A 206 12.49 15.09 -8.99
C ASN A 206 13.26 16.10 -9.84
N GLU A 207 14.48 15.76 -10.25
CA GLU A 207 15.38 16.64 -11.00
C GLU A 207 14.90 16.99 -12.41
N SER A 208 13.91 16.31 -12.97
CA SER A 208 13.52 16.42 -14.38
C SER A 208 12.01 16.65 -14.61
N ASN A 209 11.20 16.90 -13.55
CA ASN A 209 9.75 17.00 -13.70
C ASN A 209 9.14 18.36 -13.31
N ASP A 210 9.88 19.46 -13.51
CA ASP A 210 9.45 20.81 -13.12
C ASP A 210 8.13 21.24 -13.78
N GLU A 211 7.92 20.92 -15.06
CA GLU A 211 6.66 21.23 -15.75
C GLU A 211 5.47 20.45 -15.15
N HIS A 212 5.68 19.21 -14.75
CA HIS A 212 4.66 18.44 -14.01
C HIS A 212 4.40 19.01 -12.61
N VAL A 213 5.42 19.59 -11.96
CA VAL A 213 5.24 20.30 -10.67
C VAL A 213 4.31 21.51 -10.87
N LYS A 214 4.58 22.35 -11.87
CA LYS A 214 3.71 23.49 -12.19
C LYS A 214 2.27 23.04 -12.46
N GLN A 215 2.11 21.98 -13.25
CA GLN A 215 0.81 21.40 -13.56
C GLN A 215 0.12 20.82 -12.31
N ALA A 216 0.83 20.16 -11.41
CA ALA A 216 0.27 19.66 -10.15
C ALA A 216 -0.22 20.81 -9.27
N LEU A 217 0.58 21.88 -9.12
CA LEU A 217 0.22 23.06 -8.34
C LEU A 217 -0.98 23.81 -8.96
N SER A 218 -1.05 23.95 -10.29
CA SER A 218 -2.16 24.64 -10.97
C SER A 218 -3.51 23.97 -10.76
N VAL A 219 -3.55 22.66 -10.47
CA VAL A 219 -4.77 21.91 -10.14
C VAL A 219 -5.01 21.75 -8.64
N GLY A 220 -4.20 22.40 -7.79
CA GLY A 220 -4.35 22.36 -6.34
C GLY A 220 -3.79 21.11 -5.66
N CYS A 221 -2.97 20.31 -6.35
CA CYS A 221 -2.32 19.16 -5.74
C CYS A 221 -1.09 19.59 -4.93
N ASN A 222 -0.92 19.02 -3.74
CA ASN A 222 0.28 19.23 -2.93
C ASN A 222 1.51 18.66 -3.64
N VAL A 223 2.66 19.35 -3.48
CA VAL A 223 3.95 18.92 -4.03
C VAL A 223 4.96 18.70 -2.91
N ALA A 224 5.59 17.54 -2.91
CA ALA A 224 6.72 17.23 -2.03
C ALA A 224 8.04 17.41 -2.78
N ILE A 225 8.95 18.15 -2.15
CA ILE A 225 10.31 18.42 -2.65
C ILE A 225 11.29 17.87 -1.62
N CYS A 226 12.26 17.07 -2.07
CA CYS A 226 13.41 16.66 -1.25
C CYS A 226 14.59 17.57 -1.59
N PHE A 227 15.18 18.18 -0.58
CA PHE A 227 16.40 19.00 -0.67
C PHE A 227 17.61 18.19 -0.23
#